data_5a5f427e570b95e23fc7fd4533a0e3df
#
_entry.id   5a5f427e570b95e23fc7fd4533a0e3df
#
_cell.length_a   1.000
_cell.length_b   1.000
_cell.length_c   1.000
_cell.angle_alpha   90.00
_cell.angle_beta   90.00
_cell.angle_gamma   90.00
#
_symmetry.space_group_name_H-M   'P 1'
#
loop_
_entity.id
_entity.type
_entity.pdbx_description
1 polymer ?
#
loop_
_entity_poly.entity_id
_entity_poly.type
_entity_poly.pdbx_seq_one_letter_code
_entity_poly.pdbx_strand_id
1 'polypeptide(L)'
;MTRRISWLKGALRDFEDFPVEVRREMAWALRMAANGEKGDTAKPLKGLGSGVFEIALRHRGDAFRAIYAVQLDADIWVLHAFQKKSKSGIKTPKPEIDLVQERIKRLKEQLS
;
A
#
# COMPACT_ATOMS: atom_id res chain seq x y z
N MET A 1 20.46 -4.34 2.56
CA MET A 1 20.27 -4.41 1.10
C MET A 1 18.87 -3.91 0.74
N THR A 2 18.79 -3.02 -0.23
CA THR A 2 17.52 -2.43 -0.63
C THR A 2 16.76 -3.36 -1.56
N ARG A 3 15.52 -3.64 -1.23
CA ARG A 3 14.65 -4.47 -2.07
C ARG A 3 14.04 -3.60 -3.16
N ARG A 4 13.69 -4.23 -4.28
CA ARG A 4 12.99 -3.54 -5.36
C ARG A 4 11.55 -3.28 -4.96
N ILE A 5 11.01 -2.13 -5.39
CA ILE A 5 9.59 -1.81 -5.22
C ILE A 5 8.91 -2.09 -6.56
N SER A 6 7.96 -3.00 -6.53
CA SER A 6 7.19 -3.37 -7.72
C SER A 6 5.73 -2.96 -7.50
N TRP A 7 5.07 -2.57 -8.57
CA TRP A 7 3.72 -2.03 -8.53
C TRP A 7 2.78 -2.88 -9.38
N LEU A 8 1.61 -3.18 -8.84
CA LEU A 8 0.53 -3.62 -9.69
C LEU A 8 0.07 -2.42 -10.52
N LYS A 9 -0.29 -2.65 -11.77
CA LYS A 9 -0.65 -1.60 -12.71
C LYS A 9 -1.74 -0.68 -12.17
N GLY A 10 -2.80 -1.25 -11.62
CA GLY A 10 -3.90 -0.47 -11.08
C GLY A 10 -3.49 0.39 -9.89
N ALA A 11 -2.60 -0.14 -9.05
CA ALA A 11 -2.10 0.61 -7.90
C ALA A 11 -1.26 1.80 -8.34
N LEU A 12 -0.39 1.61 -9.32
CA LEU A 12 0.45 2.68 -9.83
C LEU A 12 -0.39 3.78 -10.47
N ARG A 13 -1.36 3.40 -11.29
CA ARG A 13 -2.22 4.36 -11.94
C ARG A 13 -2.95 5.24 -10.93
N ASP A 14 -3.51 4.63 -9.89
CA ASP A 14 -4.23 5.38 -8.86
C ASP A 14 -3.30 6.26 -8.03
N PHE A 15 -2.10 5.76 -7.74
CA PHE A 15 -1.08 6.51 -7.02
C PHE A 15 -0.65 7.76 -7.80
N GLU A 16 -0.54 7.64 -9.12
CA GLU A 16 -0.11 8.76 -9.96
C GLU A 16 -1.10 9.91 -9.98
N ASP A 17 -2.35 9.66 -9.58
CA ASP A 17 -3.37 10.71 -9.47
C ASP A 17 -3.36 11.43 -8.12
N PHE A 18 -2.53 10.99 -7.18
CA PHE A 18 -2.43 11.63 -5.87
C PHE A 18 -1.70 12.97 -5.97
N PRO A 19 -1.99 13.91 -5.05
CA PRO A 19 -1.20 15.15 -4.98
C PRO A 19 0.30 14.86 -4.85
N VAL A 20 1.12 15.73 -5.42
CA VAL A 20 2.57 15.50 -5.45
C VAL A 20 3.15 15.36 -4.05
N GLU A 21 2.65 16.11 -3.08
CA GLU A 21 3.13 16.03 -1.70
C GLU A 21 2.85 14.65 -1.10
N VAL A 22 1.67 14.11 -1.38
CA VAL A 22 1.30 12.77 -0.91
C VAL A 22 2.17 11.71 -1.57
N ARG A 23 2.40 11.84 -2.88
CA ARG A 23 3.24 10.89 -3.61
C ARG A 23 4.66 10.88 -3.08
N ARG A 24 5.21 12.04 -2.73
CA ARG A 24 6.55 12.13 -2.16
C ARG A 24 6.65 11.41 -0.82
N GLU A 25 5.71 11.67 0.07
CA GLU A 25 5.71 11.03 1.39
C GLU A 25 5.50 9.53 1.28
N MET A 26 4.61 9.10 0.38
CA MET A 26 4.33 7.69 0.17
C MET A 26 5.54 6.97 -0.42
N ALA A 27 6.20 7.60 -1.40
CA ALA A 27 7.41 7.05 -1.98
C ALA A 27 8.52 6.90 -0.93
N TRP A 28 8.63 7.86 -0.03
CA TRP A 28 9.60 7.79 1.08
C TRP A 28 9.29 6.61 1.99
N ALA A 29 8.00 6.44 2.37
CA ALA A 29 7.59 5.33 3.23
C ALA A 29 7.86 3.97 2.58
N LEU A 30 7.61 3.87 1.27
CA LEU A 30 7.90 2.64 0.53
C LEU A 30 9.39 2.36 0.46
N ARG A 31 10.20 3.41 0.32
CA ARG A 31 11.65 3.27 0.30
C ARG A 31 12.18 2.78 1.64
N MET A 32 11.60 3.27 2.74
CA MET A 32 11.94 2.77 4.06
C MET A 32 11.60 1.27 4.17
N ALA A 33 10.43 0.88 3.69
CA ALA A 33 10.04 -0.53 3.69
C ALA A 33 11.01 -1.38 2.87
N ALA A 34 11.47 -0.86 1.74
CA ALA A 34 12.42 -1.56 0.87
C ALA A 34 13.78 -1.75 1.55
N ASN A 35 14.12 -0.89 2.49
CA ASN A 35 15.35 -1.00 3.28
C ASN A 35 15.17 -1.84 4.55
N GLY A 36 14.00 -2.46 4.73
CA GLY A 36 13.74 -3.27 5.91
C GLY A 36 13.26 -2.48 7.11
N GLU A 37 12.93 -1.22 6.92
CA GLU A 37 12.44 -0.35 7.99
C GLU A 37 10.93 -0.17 7.89
N LYS A 38 10.33 0.38 8.92
CA LYS A 38 8.91 0.70 8.91
C LYS A 38 8.74 2.09 9.49
N GLY A 39 8.21 3.01 8.69
CA GLY A 39 7.95 4.36 9.14
C GLY A 39 6.73 4.45 10.06
N ASP A 40 6.55 5.61 10.68
CA ASP A 40 5.44 5.85 11.60
C ASP A 40 4.08 5.80 10.91
N THR A 41 4.05 6.03 9.59
CA THR A 41 2.80 6.04 8.84
C THR A 41 2.38 4.66 8.36
N ALA A 42 3.23 3.65 8.49
CA ALA A 42 2.96 2.29 8.03
C ALA A 42 2.55 1.41 9.20
N LYS A 43 1.44 0.69 9.04
CA LYS A 43 0.93 -0.21 10.07
C LYS A 43 0.57 -1.56 9.44
N PRO A 44 0.71 -2.67 10.20
CA PRO A 44 0.24 -3.96 9.70
C PRO A 44 -1.25 -3.90 9.40
N LEU A 45 -1.64 -4.52 8.30
CA LEU A 45 -3.04 -4.60 7.90
C LEU A 45 -3.50 -6.05 8.08
N LYS A 46 -4.43 -6.25 9.00
CA LYS A 46 -4.90 -7.58 9.34
C LYS A 46 -5.91 -8.12 8.34
N GLY A 47 -6.02 -9.44 8.27
CA GLY A 47 -7.02 -10.09 7.43
C GLY A 47 -6.56 -10.43 6.03
N LEU A 48 -5.32 -10.10 5.67
CA LEU A 48 -4.80 -10.32 4.32
C LEU A 48 -3.56 -11.22 4.31
N GLY A 49 -3.33 -11.92 5.39
CA GLY A 49 -2.11 -12.70 5.55
C GLY A 49 -1.02 -11.89 6.20
N SER A 50 0.11 -12.54 6.46
CA SER A 50 1.23 -11.87 7.11
C SER A 50 2.01 -11.01 6.12
N GLY A 51 2.69 -9.99 6.63
CA GLY A 51 3.55 -9.15 5.82
C GLY A 51 2.83 -8.15 4.94
N VAL A 52 1.58 -7.85 5.23
CA VAL A 52 0.82 -6.83 4.50
C VAL A 52 0.69 -5.60 5.39
N PHE A 53 1.01 -4.44 4.83
CA PHE A 53 1.04 -3.17 5.55
C PHE A 53 0.25 -2.10 4.81
N GLU A 54 -0.20 -1.11 5.57
CA GLU A 54 -0.90 0.04 5.01
C GLU A 54 -0.18 1.32 5.42
N ILE A 55 0.11 2.17 4.43
CA ILE A 55 0.60 3.53 4.67
C ILE A 55 -0.62 4.44 4.67
N ALA A 56 -0.77 5.25 5.71
CA ALA A 56 -1.88 6.19 5.82
C ALA A 56 -1.34 7.60 5.98
N LEU A 57 -1.74 8.49 5.08
CA LEU A 57 -1.33 9.89 5.09
C LEU A 57 -2.54 10.79 5.00
N ARG A 58 -2.45 11.95 5.64
CA ARG A 58 -3.48 12.99 5.51
C ARG A 58 -2.94 14.17 4.74
N HIS A 59 -3.79 14.74 3.90
CA HIS A 59 -3.43 15.91 3.12
C HIS A 59 -4.71 16.72 2.88
N ARG A 60 -4.77 17.92 3.43
CA ARG A 60 -5.89 18.85 3.26
C ARG A 60 -7.24 18.21 3.59
N GLY A 61 -7.27 17.45 4.69
CA GLY A 61 -8.50 16.83 5.17
C GLY A 61 -8.84 15.49 4.57
N ASP A 62 -8.18 15.10 3.49
CA ASP A 62 -8.39 13.80 2.86
C ASP A 62 -7.37 12.79 3.34
N ALA A 63 -7.75 11.53 3.36
CA ALA A 63 -6.86 10.44 3.70
C ALA A 63 -6.43 9.72 2.43
N PHE A 64 -5.12 9.46 2.31
CA PHE A 64 -4.55 8.72 1.20
C PHE A 64 -3.89 7.48 1.74
N ARG A 65 -4.15 6.33 1.13
CA ARG A 65 -3.69 5.05 1.60
C ARG A 65 -2.97 4.28 0.50
N ALA A 66 -1.95 3.54 0.89
CA ALA A 66 -1.28 2.58 0.01
C ALA A 66 -1.09 1.28 0.78
N ILE A 67 -1.36 0.16 0.13
CA ILE A 67 -1.23 -1.16 0.75
C ILE A 67 -0.12 -1.90 0.02
N TYR A 68 0.84 -2.44 0.77
CA TYR A 68 1.97 -3.15 0.20
C TYR A 68 2.23 -4.45 0.97
N ALA A 69 2.90 -5.38 0.29
CA ALA A 69 3.25 -6.68 0.86
C ALA A 69 4.75 -6.89 0.78
N VAL A 70 5.33 -7.50 1.82
CA VAL A 70 6.77 -7.70 1.92
C VAL A 70 7.19 -9.17 1.86
N GLN A 71 6.23 -10.09 1.76
CA GLN A 71 6.52 -11.53 1.83
C GLN A 71 6.03 -12.32 0.62
N LEU A 72 5.72 -11.66 -0.49
CA LEU A 72 5.27 -12.38 -1.68
C LEU A 72 6.44 -12.94 -2.48
N ASP A 73 7.49 -12.17 -2.63
CA ASP A 73 8.76 -12.62 -3.20
C ASP A 73 9.87 -11.67 -2.72
N ALA A 74 10.93 -11.51 -3.47
CA ALA A 74 12.05 -10.65 -3.08
C ALA A 74 11.70 -9.16 -3.13
N ASP A 75 10.65 -8.80 -3.86
CA ASP A 75 10.26 -7.41 -4.03
C ASP A 75 9.26 -6.97 -2.97
N ILE A 76 9.21 -5.64 -2.74
CA ILE A 76 8.08 -5.02 -2.05
C ILE A 76 7.02 -4.80 -3.11
N TRP A 77 5.81 -5.32 -2.93
CA TRP A 77 4.74 -5.19 -3.90
C TRP A 77 3.69 -4.19 -3.44
N VAL A 78 3.51 -3.11 -4.19
CA VAL A 78 2.42 -2.18 -3.91
C VAL A 78 1.17 -2.70 -4.60
N LEU A 79 0.19 -3.07 -3.78
CA LEU A 79 -1.00 -3.79 -4.22
C LEU A 79 -2.17 -2.86 -4.52
N HIS A 80 -2.23 -1.71 -3.85
CA HIS A 80 -3.38 -0.82 -3.96
C HIS A 80 -3.01 0.56 -3.44
N ALA A 81 -3.60 1.58 -4.04
CA ALA A 81 -3.50 2.96 -3.58
C ALA A 81 -4.85 3.60 -3.77
N PHE A 82 -5.35 4.29 -2.76
CA PHE A 82 -6.68 4.89 -2.86
C PHE A 82 -6.81 6.10 -1.95
N GLN A 83 -7.72 7.00 -2.31
CA GLN A 83 -8.08 8.13 -1.50
C GLN A 83 -9.34 7.76 -0.72
N LYS A 84 -9.27 7.91 0.59
CA LYS A 84 -10.41 7.66 1.44
C LYS A 84 -11.06 8.99 1.77
N LYS A 85 -12.22 9.23 1.21
CA LYS A 85 -13.03 10.41 1.56
C LYS A 85 -13.76 10.08 2.83
N SER A 86 -13.09 10.24 3.90
CA SER A 86 -13.55 9.77 5.16
C SER A 86 -14.41 10.76 5.88
N LYS A 87 -15.55 10.31 6.31
CA LYS A 87 -16.33 11.04 7.27
C LYS A 87 -16.20 10.47 8.66
N SER A 88 -15.62 9.30 8.79
CA SER A 88 -15.44 8.67 10.10
C SER A 88 -14.54 7.47 10.01
N GLY A 89 -13.77 7.27 11.05
CA GLY A 89 -13.03 6.04 11.24
C GLY A 89 -11.71 5.98 10.50
N ILE A 90 -10.79 5.27 11.12
CA ILE A 90 -9.45 5.02 10.58
C ILE A 90 -9.39 3.68 9.84
N LYS A 91 -10.50 2.93 9.89
CA LYS A 91 -10.55 1.58 9.38
C LYS A 91 -10.60 1.57 7.86
N THR A 92 -9.86 0.64 7.26
CA THR A 92 -9.89 0.45 5.82
C THR A 92 -11.24 -0.15 5.42
N PRO A 93 -11.95 0.48 4.46
CA PRO A 93 -13.25 -0.05 4.05
C PRO A 93 -13.16 -1.46 3.47
N LYS A 94 -14.20 -2.25 3.73
CA LYS A 94 -14.23 -3.64 3.28
C LYS A 94 -14.06 -3.80 1.77
N PRO A 95 -14.66 -2.98 0.89
CA PRO A 95 -14.43 -3.11 -0.54
C PRO A 95 -12.96 -2.98 -0.94
N GLU A 96 -12.20 -2.13 -0.24
CA GLU A 96 -10.77 -2.00 -0.51
C GLU A 96 -10.02 -3.25 -0.07
N ILE A 97 -10.40 -3.81 1.09
CA ILE A 97 -9.80 -5.04 1.57
C ILE A 97 -10.08 -6.20 0.59
N ASP A 98 -11.31 -6.30 0.11
CA ASP A 98 -11.70 -7.36 -0.82
C ASP A 98 -10.92 -7.25 -2.13
N LEU A 99 -10.73 -6.04 -2.63
CA LEU A 99 -9.95 -5.81 -3.84
C LEU A 99 -8.49 -6.26 -3.64
N VAL A 100 -7.89 -5.90 -2.52
CA VAL A 100 -6.50 -6.27 -2.23
C VAL A 100 -6.38 -7.79 -2.09
N GLN A 101 -7.34 -8.42 -1.43
CA GLN A 101 -7.34 -9.87 -1.27
C GLN A 101 -7.32 -10.57 -2.62
N GLU A 102 -8.14 -10.12 -3.56
CA GLU A 102 -8.19 -10.67 -4.91
C GLU A 102 -6.88 -10.44 -5.65
N ARG A 103 -6.29 -9.24 -5.50
CA ARG A 103 -5.03 -8.91 -6.13
C ARG A 103 -3.89 -9.78 -5.60
N ILE A 104 -3.85 -10.02 -4.29
CA ILE A 104 -2.85 -10.90 -3.69
C ILE A 104 -2.97 -12.31 -4.28
N LYS A 105 -4.18 -12.83 -4.37
CA LYS A 105 -4.43 -14.16 -4.90
C LYS A 105 -3.89 -14.29 -6.33
N ARG A 106 -4.22 -13.34 -7.19
CA ARG A 106 -3.77 -13.35 -8.57
C ARG A 106 -2.26 -13.23 -8.68
N LEU A 107 -1.68 -12.35 -7.86
CA LEU A 107 -0.25 -12.14 -7.88
C LEU A 107 0.51 -13.39 -7.43
N LYS A 108 0.02 -14.07 -6.40
CA LYS A 108 0.63 -15.33 -5.97
C LYS A 108 0.61 -16.38 -7.07
N GLU A 109 -0.46 -16.43 -7.84
CA GLU A 109 -0.54 -17.34 -8.99
C GLU A 109 0.49 -17.01 -10.04
N GLN A 110 0.73 -15.71 -10.28
CA GLN A 110 1.72 -15.28 -11.27
C GLN A 110 3.14 -15.50 -10.82
N LEU A 111 3.40 -15.43 -9.51
CA LEU A 111 4.74 -15.56 -8.96
C LEU A 111 5.15 -16.99 -8.69
N SER A 112 4.21 -17.92 -8.69
CA SER A 112 4.52 -19.33 -8.41
C SER A 112 4.98 -20.10 -9.63
#